data_f4fe97847398a56e27fd64ddb336a76a
#
_entry.id   f4fe97847398a56e27fd64ddb336a76a
#
_cell.length_a   1.000
_cell.length_b   1.000
_cell.length_c   1.000
_cell.angle_alpha   90.00
_cell.angle_beta   90.00
_cell.angle_gamma   90.00
#
_symmetry.space_group_name_H-M   'P 1'
#
loop_
_entity.id
_entity.type
_entity.pdbx_description
1 polymer ?
#
loop_
_entity_poly.entity_id
_entity_poly.type
_entity_poly.pdbx_seq_one_letter_code
_entity_poly.pdbx_strand_id
1 'polypeptide(L)'
;MEDYWPFILLLPVKPTAQSKILASVFSSEIALKVLNLLKIEGKTYQKDIVKKLSYHSNKSVLNHLKRFVEVGIVKEGIEQASVDGRKVWIKWYKPTVIGKWLILLLTSRRDLSSAEIKFLLRELIGYYARSVARLCKEYGLNPIYFREIFDESLK
;
A
#
# COMPACT_ATOMS: atom_id res chain seq x y z
N MET A 1 -5.49 -24.67 15.06
CA MET A 1 -4.38 -23.81 14.59
C MET A 1 -4.98 -22.51 14.08
N GLU A 2 -4.52 -21.38 14.58
CA GLU A 2 -4.98 -20.09 14.11
C GLU A 2 -4.51 -19.85 12.67
N ASP A 3 -5.40 -19.36 11.82
CA ASP A 3 -5.06 -18.98 10.44
C ASP A 3 -4.42 -17.61 10.43
N TYR A 4 -3.13 -17.54 10.16
CA TYR A 4 -2.41 -16.29 9.97
C TYR A 4 -2.42 -15.86 8.51
N TRP A 5 -2.64 -14.57 8.29
CA TRP A 5 -2.44 -13.99 6.97
C TRP A 5 -0.94 -13.96 6.64
N PRO A 6 -0.48 -14.53 5.50
CA PRO A 6 0.94 -14.79 5.26
C PRO A 6 1.76 -13.55 4.89
N PHE A 7 1.23 -12.35 5.06
CA PHE A 7 1.93 -11.14 4.65
C PHE A 7 2.66 -10.48 5.81
N ILE A 8 3.90 -10.10 5.54
CA ILE A 8 4.78 -9.37 6.45
C ILE A 8 4.65 -7.88 6.18
N LEU A 9 4.57 -7.07 7.22
CA LEU A 9 4.54 -5.62 7.09
C LEU A 9 5.92 -5.10 6.69
N LEU A 10 6.03 -4.54 5.49
CA LEU A 10 7.22 -3.86 5.01
C LEU A 10 7.22 -2.41 5.50
N LEU A 11 8.24 -2.04 6.24
CA LEU A 11 8.41 -0.70 6.77
C LEU A 11 9.79 -0.14 6.37
N PRO A 12 9.94 1.20 6.30
CA PRO A 12 11.24 1.82 6.11
C PRO A 12 12.21 1.46 7.24
N VAL A 13 13.50 1.50 6.96
CA VAL A 13 14.54 1.19 7.95
C VAL A 13 14.56 2.19 9.11
N LYS A 14 14.26 3.47 8.87
CA LYS A 14 14.30 4.51 9.91
C LYS A 14 13.12 4.39 10.88
N PRO A 15 13.31 4.22 12.19
CA PRO A 15 12.25 4.06 13.18
C PRO A 15 11.23 5.21 13.19
N THR A 16 11.68 6.44 12.97
CA THR A 16 10.81 7.62 12.89
C THR A 16 9.86 7.57 11.68
N ALA A 17 10.32 7.03 10.54
CA ALA A 17 9.49 6.83 9.37
C ALA A 17 8.49 5.68 9.58
N GLN A 18 8.90 4.61 10.25
CA GLN A 18 8.01 3.50 10.63
C GLN A 18 6.84 4.00 11.49
N SER A 19 7.14 4.72 12.56
CA SER A 19 6.14 5.28 13.47
C SER A 19 5.15 6.20 12.75
N LYS A 20 5.62 7.04 11.84
CA LYS A 20 4.77 7.94 11.05
C LYS A 20 3.83 7.19 10.13
N ILE A 21 4.28 6.12 9.48
CA ILE A 21 3.43 5.28 8.62
C ILE A 21 2.36 4.58 9.44
N LEU A 22 2.74 3.91 10.51
CA LEU A 22 1.81 3.19 11.39
C LEU A 22 0.77 4.15 12.00
N ALA A 23 1.20 5.28 12.53
CA ALA A 23 0.31 6.31 13.05
C ALA A 23 -0.65 6.85 11.97
N SER A 24 -0.20 7.01 10.74
CA SER A 24 -1.04 7.53 9.66
C SER A 24 -2.15 6.57 9.27
N VAL A 25 -1.88 5.27 9.26
CA VAL A 25 -2.85 4.23 8.87
C VAL A 25 -3.81 3.92 10.00
N PHE A 26 -3.32 3.78 11.21
CA PHE A 26 -4.10 3.34 12.37
C PHE A 26 -4.61 4.49 13.25
N SER A 27 -4.48 5.74 12.81
CA SER A 27 -4.92 6.91 13.58
C SER A 27 -6.43 7.04 13.71
N SER A 28 -7.19 6.52 12.75
CA SER A 28 -8.65 6.60 12.75
C SER A 28 -9.28 5.61 11.76
N GLU A 29 -10.55 5.33 11.97
CA GLU A 29 -11.37 4.53 11.05
C GLU A 29 -11.45 5.16 9.64
N ILE A 30 -11.44 6.50 9.56
CA ILE A 30 -11.45 7.21 8.27
C ILE A 30 -10.18 6.93 7.48
N ALA A 31 -9.02 6.89 8.14
CA ALA A 31 -7.75 6.57 7.49
C ALA A 31 -7.79 5.19 6.82
N LEU A 32 -8.31 4.18 7.51
CA LEU A 32 -8.48 2.83 6.96
C LEU A 32 -9.48 2.80 5.80
N LYS A 33 -10.59 3.52 5.91
CA LYS A 33 -11.59 3.64 4.83
C LYS A 33 -10.99 4.32 3.59
N VAL A 34 -10.22 5.37 3.77
CA VAL A 34 -9.50 6.03 2.65
C VAL A 34 -8.53 5.06 2.00
N LEU A 35 -7.73 4.34 2.80
CA LEU A 35 -6.78 3.36 2.27
C LEU A 35 -7.46 2.26 1.44
N ASN A 36 -8.59 1.75 1.92
CA ASN A 36 -9.34 0.67 1.26
C ASN A 36 -10.03 1.10 -0.05
N LEU A 37 -10.22 2.41 -0.26
CA LEU A 37 -10.75 2.92 -1.52
C LEU A 37 -9.70 3.08 -2.62
N LEU A 38 -8.42 3.03 -2.26
CA LEU A 38 -7.33 3.13 -3.22
C LEU A 38 -7.22 1.86 -4.05
N LYS A 39 -7.16 2.02 -5.37
CA LYS A 39 -6.86 0.91 -6.27
C LYS A 39 -5.42 0.48 -6.08
N ILE A 40 -5.17 -0.82 -5.99
CA ILE A 40 -3.82 -1.37 -5.90
C ILE A 40 -3.04 -1.05 -7.19
N GLU A 41 -3.71 -1.19 -8.33
CA GLU A 41 -3.19 -0.81 -9.63
C GLU A 41 -3.96 0.38 -10.21
N GLY A 42 -3.22 1.31 -10.81
CA GLY A 42 -3.79 2.49 -11.45
C GLY A 42 -4.05 3.65 -10.50
N LYS A 43 -4.84 4.60 -10.98
CA LYS A 43 -5.16 5.86 -10.30
C LYS A 43 -6.50 5.78 -9.61
N THR A 44 -6.60 6.38 -8.44
CA THR A 44 -7.87 6.65 -7.76
C THR A 44 -8.06 8.15 -7.68
N TYR A 45 -9.17 8.66 -8.17
CA TYR A 45 -9.40 10.10 -8.23
C TYR A 45 -9.95 10.64 -6.93
N GLN A 46 -9.46 11.81 -6.53
CA GLN A 46 -9.87 12.47 -5.28
C GLN A 46 -11.38 12.63 -5.16
N LYS A 47 -12.03 13.05 -6.25
CA LYS A 47 -13.49 13.24 -6.28
C LYS A 47 -14.26 11.96 -5.95
N ASP A 48 -13.77 10.80 -6.40
CA ASP A 48 -14.43 9.52 -6.17
C ASP A 48 -14.28 9.07 -4.71
N ILE A 49 -13.10 9.32 -4.11
CA ILE A 49 -12.85 9.04 -2.69
C ILE A 49 -13.78 9.89 -1.83
N VAL A 50 -13.80 11.20 -2.07
CA VAL A 50 -14.65 12.14 -1.32
C VAL A 50 -16.14 11.80 -1.47
N LYS A 51 -16.58 11.44 -2.68
CA LYS A 51 -17.96 11.04 -2.94
C LYS A 51 -18.35 9.76 -2.17
N LYS A 52 -17.47 8.75 -2.16
CA LYS A 52 -17.73 7.49 -1.45
C LYS A 52 -17.71 7.65 0.08
N LEU A 53 -17.01 8.63 0.58
CA LEU A 53 -16.91 8.97 2.01
C LEU A 53 -17.71 10.23 2.37
N SER A 54 -18.82 10.50 1.66
CA SER A 54 -19.63 11.72 1.80
C SER A 54 -20.26 11.90 3.20
N TYR A 55 -20.34 10.84 3.99
CA TYR A 55 -20.77 10.89 5.40
C TYR A 55 -19.69 11.38 6.38
N HIS A 56 -18.46 11.57 5.91
CA HIS A 56 -17.38 12.23 6.63
C HIS A 56 -17.12 13.62 6.05
N SER A 57 -16.52 14.51 6.85
CA SER A 57 -16.15 15.82 6.33
C SER A 57 -15.05 15.69 5.25
N ASN A 58 -15.22 16.43 4.15
CA ASN A 58 -14.21 16.46 3.08
C ASN A 58 -12.84 16.84 3.63
N LYS A 59 -12.79 17.78 4.58
CA LYS A 59 -11.54 18.21 5.23
C LYS A 59 -10.83 17.04 5.89
N SER A 60 -11.56 16.18 6.60
CA SER A 60 -10.97 15.00 7.25
C SER A 60 -10.40 14.01 6.23
N VAL A 61 -11.17 13.69 5.20
CA VAL A 61 -10.74 12.78 4.11
C VAL A 61 -9.48 13.32 3.43
N LEU A 62 -9.47 14.60 3.07
CA LEU A 62 -8.34 15.23 2.41
C LEU A 62 -7.08 15.32 3.30
N ASN A 63 -7.26 15.52 4.60
CA ASN A 63 -6.14 15.50 5.55
C ASN A 63 -5.47 14.12 5.63
N HIS A 64 -6.25 13.03 5.62
CA HIS A 64 -5.69 11.67 5.58
C HIS A 64 -4.95 11.39 4.27
N LEU A 65 -5.52 11.81 3.13
CA LEU A 65 -4.83 11.68 1.84
C LEU A 65 -3.52 12.45 1.81
N LYS A 66 -3.51 13.70 2.29
CA LYS A 66 -2.30 14.50 2.39
C LYS A 66 -1.25 13.81 3.26
N ARG A 67 -1.66 13.28 4.41
CA ARG A 67 -0.75 12.56 5.30
C ARG A 67 -0.19 11.29 4.66
N PHE A 68 -0.98 10.55 3.91
CA PHE A 68 -0.52 9.39 3.16
C PHE A 68 0.53 9.73 2.10
N VAL A 69 0.41 10.90 1.46
CA VAL A 69 1.45 11.42 0.55
C VAL A 69 2.72 11.76 1.33
N GLU A 70 2.60 12.49 2.42
CA GLU A 70 3.74 12.94 3.26
C GLU A 70 4.57 11.77 3.81
N VAL A 71 3.93 10.67 4.19
CA VAL A 71 4.62 9.48 4.74
C VAL A 71 5.01 8.45 3.67
N GLY A 72 4.68 8.68 2.41
CA GLY A 72 5.07 7.82 1.29
C GLY A 72 4.21 6.57 1.08
N ILE A 73 2.98 6.56 1.58
CA ILE A 73 2.00 5.49 1.31
C ILE A 73 1.43 5.61 -0.09
N VAL A 74 1.16 6.83 -0.55
CA VAL A 74 0.69 7.13 -1.90
C VAL A 74 1.52 8.22 -2.57
N LYS A 75 1.51 8.20 -3.90
CA LYS A 75 1.91 9.32 -4.76
C LYS A 75 0.66 10.04 -5.21
N GLU A 76 0.75 11.35 -5.39
CA GLU A 76 -0.32 12.17 -5.96
C GLU A 76 0.11 12.80 -7.27
N GLY A 77 -0.87 13.16 -8.08
CA GLY A 77 -0.67 13.91 -9.29
C GLY A 77 -1.96 14.56 -9.76
N ILE A 78 -1.85 15.36 -10.80
CA ILE A 78 -2.96 16.03 -11.45
C ILE A 78 -2.93 15.70 -12.94
N GLU A 79 -4.11 15.64 -13.56
CA GLU A 79 -4.25 15.51 -15.00
C GLU A 79 -5.45 16.30 -15.52
N GLN A 80 -5.40 16.66 -16.78
CA GLN A 80 -6.54 17.29 -17.44
C GLN A 80 -7.56 16.23 -17.86
N ALA A 81 -8.83 16.49 -17.57
CA ALA A 81 -9.95 15.72 -18.09
C ALA A 81 -10.97 16.65 -18.74
N SER A 82 -11.69 16.14 -19.72
CA SER A 82 -12.84 16.84 -20.29
C SER A 82 -14.10 16.43 -19.57
N VAL A 83 -14.79 17.38 -18.95
CA VAL A 83 -16.09 17.16 -18.30
C VAL A 83 -17.07 18.16 -18.94
N ASP A 84 -18.14 17.66 -19.57
CA ASP A 84 -19.13 18.47 -20.27
C ASP A 84 -18.52 19.49 -21.27
N GLY A 85 -17.49 19.05 -22.01
CA GLY A 85 -16.76 19.87 -22.98
C GLY A 85 -15.79 20.90 -22.38
N ARG A 86 -15.68 20.95 -21.06
CA ARG A 86 -14.74 21.83 -20.36
C ARG A 86 -13.51 21.05 -19.87
N LYS A 87 -12.34 21.63 -20.07
CA LYS A 87 -11.10 21.08 -19.50
C LYS A 87 -11.02 21.42 -18.01
N VAL A 88 -10.93 20.37 -17.17
CA VAL A 88 -10.79 20.50 -15.73
C VAL A 88 -9.55 19.76 -15.26
N TRP A 89 -8.90 20.24 -14.23
CA TRP A 89 -7.81 19.56 -13.58
C TRP A 89 -8.38 18.62 -12.51
N ILE A 90 -8.00 17.35 -12.58
CA ILE A 90 -8.41 16.34 -11.61
C ILE A 90 -7.20 15.78 -10.88
N LYS A 91 -7.33 15.66 -9.57
CA LYS A 91 -6.30 15.10 -8.71
C LYS A 91 -6.49 13.61 -8.54
N TRP A 92 -5.40 12.87 -8.58
CA TRP A 92 -5.37 11.43 -8.43
C TRP A 92 -4.30 10.99 -7.43
N TYR A 93 -4.49 9.76 -6.89
CA TYR A 93 -3.57 9.07 -6.00
C TYR A 93 -3.26 7.68 -6.53
N LYS A 94 -2.04 7.23 -6.33
CA LYS A 94 -1.57 5.90 -6.69
C LYS A 94 -0.72 5.34 -5.54
N PRO A 95 -0.96 4.10 -5.07
CA PRO A 95 -0.17 3.51 -4.01
C PRO A 95 1.31 3.35 -4.40
N THR A 96 2.19 3.58 -3.44
CA THR A 96 3.59 3.16 -3.49
C THR A 96 3.69 1.67 -3.20
N VAL A 97 4.90 1.08 -3.25
CA VAL A 97 5.11 -0.33 -2.85
C VAL A 97 4.62 -0.56 -1.41
N ILE A 98 4.96 0.33 -0.48
CA ILE A 98 4.48 0.26 0.90
C ILE A 98 2.95 0.38 0.96
N GLY A 99 2.37 1.30 0.20
CA GLY A 99 0.93 1.48 0.12
C GLY A 99 0.20 0.25 -0.40
N LYS A 100 0.71 -0.40 -1.44
CA LYS A 100 0.15 -1.66 -1.96
C LYS A 100 0.18 -2.78 -0.91
N TRP A 101 1.29 -2.87 -0.17
CA TRP A 101 1.43 -3.85 0.91
C TRP A 101 0.42 -3.62 2.03
N LEU A 102 0.23 -2.36 2.44
CA LEU A 102 -0.77 -2.00 3.45
C LEU A 102 -2.19 -2.28 2.98
N ILE A 103 -2.53 -1.97 1.74
CA ILE A 103 -3.84 -2.27 1.16
C ILE A 103 -4.07 -3.79 1.15
N LEU A 104 -3.11 -4.57 0.69
CA LEU A 104 -3.20 -6.03 0.67
C LEU A 104 -3.38 -6.62 2.06
N LEU A 105 -2.66 -6.09 3.06
CA LEU A 105 -2.74 -6.52 4.46
C LEU A 105 -4.11 -6.22 5.08
N LEU A 106 -4.70 -5.07 4.76
CA LEU A 106 -5.89 -4.53 5.42
C LEU A 106 -7.18 -4.70 4.62
N THR A 107 -7.10 -5.12 3.36
CA THR A 107 -8.26 -5.40 2.51
C THR A 107 -8.73 -6.84 2.68
N SER A 108 -10.05 -7.07 2.61
CA SER A 108 -10.61 -8.41 2.63
C SER A 108 -10.11 -9.25 1.44
N ARG A 109 -9.76 -10.50 1.70
CA ARG A 109 -9.32 -11.46 0.65
C ARG A 109 -10.37 -11.67 -0.45
N ARG A 110 -11.64 -11.46 -0.13
CA ARG A 110 -12.76 -11.64 -1.08
C ARG A 110 -12.82 -10.55 -2.13
N ASP A 111 -12.18 -9.42 -1.87
CA ASP A 111 -12.22 -8.25 -2.74
C ASP A 111 -11.12 -8.26 -3.83
N LEU A 112 -10.25 -9.27 -3.81
CA LEU A 112 -9.13 -9.39 -4.74
C LEU A 112 -9.31 -10.61 -5.66
N SER A 113 -9.12 -10.41 -6.95
CA SER A 113 -9.06 -11.49 -7.94
C SER A 113 -7.75 -12.29 -7.82
N SER A 114 -7.77 -13.54 -8.29
CA SER A 114 -6.56 -14.37 -8.35
C SER A 114 -5.43 -13.74 -9.17
N ALA A 115 -5.77 -13.00 -10.23
CA ALA A 115 -4.80 -12.29 -11.05
C ALA A 115 -4.13 -11.15 -10.30
N GLU A 116 -4.91 -10.37 -9.54
CA GLU A 116 -4.39 -9.30 -8.68
C GLU A 116 -3.49 -9.85 -7.57
N ILE A 117 -3.90 -10.91 -6.89
CA ILE A 117 -3.09 -11.59 -5.88
C ILE A 117 -1.76 -12.07 -6.48
N LYS A 118 -1.80 -12.74 -7.64
CA LYS A 118 -0.59 -13.25 -8.31
C LYS A 118 0.39 -12.13 -8.69
N PHE A 119 -0.14 -11.02 -9.20
CA PHE A 119 0.67 -9.85 -9.54
C PHE A 119 1.32 -9.24 -8.30
N LEU A 120 0.54 -9.04 -7.23
CA LEU A 120 1.01 -8.49 -5.97
C LEU A 120 2.08 -9.37 -5.32
N LEU A 121 1.87 -10.69 -5.29
CA LEU A 121 2.86 -11.62 -4.76
C LEU A 121 4.19 -11.51 -5.51
N ARG A 122 4.15 -11.43 -6.84
CA ARG A 122 5.37 -11.27 -7.65
C ARG A 122 6.11 -9.97 -7.31
N GLU A 123 5.39 -8.85 -7.20
CA GLU A 123 5.98 -7.54 -6.90
C GLU A 123 6.52 -7.48 -5.47
N LEU A 124 5.69 -7.85 -4.50
CA LEU A 124 5.97 -7.65 -3.07
C LEU A 124 6.91 -8.69 -2.49
N ILE A 125 6.75 -9.95 -2.83
CA ILE A 125 7.69 -11.00 -2.42
C ILE A 125 9.04 -10.79 -3.09
N GLY A 126 9.05 -10.37 -4.36
CA GLY A 126 10.28 -9.99 -5.05
C GLY A 126 11.02 -8.83 -4.35
N TYR A 127 10.28 -7.82 -3.92
CA TYR A 127 10.85 -6.71 -3.15
C TYR A 127 11.38 -7.18 -1.78
N TYR A 128 10.61 -8.00 -1.06
CA TYR A 128 11.01 -8.59 0.21
C TYR A 128 12.27 -9.45 0.06
N ALA A 129 12.31 -10.33 -0.92
CA ALA A 129 13.47 -11.20 -1.18
C ALA A 129 14.74 -10.40 -1.45
N ARG A 130 14.65 -9.31 -2.24
CA ARG A 130 15.79 -8.41 -2.47
C ARG A 130 16.26 -7.71 -1.18
N SER A 131 15.32 -7.33 -0.33
CA SER A 131 15.64 -6.72 0.97
C SER A 131 16.31 -7.70 1.92
N VAL A 132 15.86 -8.95 1.95
CA VAL A 132 16.48 -10.04 2.73
C VAL A 132 17.87 -10.36 2.18
N ALA A 133 18.05 -10.43 0.86
CA ALA A 133 19.36 -10.65 0.26
C ALA A 133 20.38 -9.56 0.66
N ARG A 134 19.92 -8.30 0.72
CA ARG A 134 20.75 -7.17 1.19
C ARG A 134 21.12 -7.33 2.67
N LEU A 135 20.14 -7.68 3.50
CA LEU A 135 20.37 -7.94 4.93
C LEU A 135 21.38 -9.07 5.13
N CYS A 136 21.24 -10.19 4.41
CA CYS A 136 22.20 -11.29 4.46
C CYS A 136 23.63 -10.80 4.15
N LYS A 137 23.77 -9.98 3.12
CA LYS A 137 25.08 -9.40 2.74
C LYS A 137 25.66 -8.53 3.84
N GLU A 138 24.85 -7.71 4.51
CA GLU A 138 25.29 -6.85 5.63
C GLU A 138 25.81 -7.66 6.81
N TYR A 139 25.25 -8.84 7.06
CA TYR A 139 25.67 -9.77 8.13
C TYR A 139 26.65 -10.86 7.68
N GLY A 140 27.20 -10.77 6.46
CA GLY A 140 28.14 -11.75 5.92
C GLY A 140 27.52 -13.13 5.66
N LEU A 141 26.20 -13.22 5.50
CA LEU A 141 25.49 -14.44 5.19
C LEU A 141 25.32 -14.61 3.67
N ASN A 142 25.38 -15.86 3.21
CA ASN A 142 25.07 -16.16 1.82
C ASN A 142 23.53 -16.08 1.60
N PRO A 143 23.01 -15.30 0.63
CA PRO A 143 21.58 -15.25 0.32
C PRO A 143 20.96 -16.61 -0.05
N ILE A 144 21.74 -17.59 -0.49
CA ILE A 144 21.30 -18.97 -0.75
C ILE A 144 20.65 -19.59 0.49
N TYR A 145 21.15 -19.27 1.68
CA TYR A 145 20.59 -19.74 2.94
C TYR A 145 19.12 -19.37 3.13
N PHE A 146 18.73 -18.15 2.73
CA PHE A 146 17.32 -17.74 2.72
C PHE A 146 16.46 -18.59 1.77
N ARG A 147 17.00 -18.89 0.58
CA ARG A 147 16.34 -19.75 -0.39
C ARG A 147 16.13 -21.17 0.15
N GLU A 148 17.11 -21.74 0.80
CA GLU A 148 17.03 -23.06 1.43
C GLU A 148 15.93 -23.14 2.47
N ILE A 149 15.84 -22.13 3.37
CA ILE A 149 14.77 -22.02 4.37
C ILE A 149 13.39 -21.97 3.69
N PHE A 150 13.28 -21.17 2.63
CA PHE A 150 12.02 -21.03 1.90
C PHE A 150 11.62 -22.35 1.22
N ASP A 151 12.55 -22.99 0.53
CA ASP A 151 12.33 -24.27 -0.13
C ASP A 151 11.96 -25.40 0.85
N GLU A 152 12.57 -25.43 2.03
CA GLU A 152 12.21 -26.37 3.11
C GLU A 152 10.83 -26.13 3.68
N SER A 153 10.42 -24.86 3.79
CA SER A 153 9.12 -24.47 4.35
C SER A 153 7.94 -24.71 3.42
N LEU A 154 8.18 -24.96 2.13
CA LEU A 154 7.15 -25.26 1.13
C LEU A 154 6.84 -26.75 0.98
N LYS A 155 7.58 -27.63 1.67
CA LYS A 155 7.35 -29.09 1.67
C LYS A 155 6.27 -29.47 2.68
#